data_9fe8b9e007ae57af3ad7f46b6fad64d0
#
_entry.id   9fe8b9e007ae57af3ad7f46b6fad64d0
#
_cell.length_a   1.000
_cell.length_b   1.000
_cell.length_c   1.000
_cell.angle_alpha   90.00
_cell.angle_beta   90.00
_cell.angle_gamma   90.00
#
_symmetry.space_group_name_H-M   'P 1'
#
loop_
_entity.id
_entity.type
_entity.pdbx_description
1 polymer ?
#
loop_
_entity_poly.entity_id
_entity_poly.type
_entity_poly.pdbx_seq_one_letter_code
_entity_poly.pdbx_strand_id
1 'polypeptide(L)'
;MNTVSQRPEFFELHNGSKSPLPFSSAEYERRLTALRQLMSDKGLRAVLLTSMHNVAYYSGFLYCSFGRPYACIVTETGCTTISANIDLGQPWRRSYGDNLIYTDWKRDNYWRAVNHVLPETDLVGIEGDHLTLAARQKMASLNSNLQAEDISNDIMTLRMIKSAEELSLIHI
;
A
#
# COMPACT_ATOMS: atom_id res chain seq x y z
N MET A 1 -11.26 31.68 -23.89
CA MET A 1 -11.01 30.22 -23.93
C MET A 1 -10.91 29.74 -22.51
N ASN A 2 -11.94 29.06 -21.98
CA ASN A 2 -11.90 28.49 -20.64
C ASN A 2 -10.99 27.27 -20.68
N THR A 3 -9.79 27.38 -20.12
CA THR A 3 -8.97 26.23 -19.81
C THR A 3 -9.71 25.44 -18.74
N VAL A 4 -10.38 24.38 -19.16
CA VAL A 4 -10.88 23.36 -18.23
C VAL A 4 -9.65 22.85 -17.50
N SER A 5 -9.48 23.24 -16.25
CA SER A 5 -8.44 22.74 -15.38
C SER A 5 -8.57 21.21 -15.37
N GLN A 6 -7.59 20.54 -15.96
CA GLN A 6 -7.59 19.08 -16.03
C GLN A 6 -7.49 18.56 -14.58
N ARG A 7 -8.55 17.92 -14.10
CA ARG A 7 -8.55 17.36 -12.73
C ARG A 7 -7.44 16.33 -12.62
N PRO A 8 -6.62 16.36 -11.57
CA PRO A 8 -5.55 15.38 -11.38
C PRO A 8 -6.14 13.97 -11.27
N GLU A 9 -5.43 12.97 -11.77
CA GLU A 9 -5.80 11.56 -11.63
C GLU A 9 -5.53 11.06 -10.21
N PHE A 10 -4.45 11.56 -9.61
CA PHE A 10 -4.03 11.35 -8.23
C PHE A 10 -3.18 12.54 -7.76
N PHE A 11 -3.01 12.68 -6.46
CA PHE A 11 -2.22 13.74 -5.84
C PHE A 11 -1.82 13.38 -4.41
N GLU A 12 -0.85 14.07 -3.87
CA GLU A 12 -0.46 14.01 -2.46
C GLU A 12 -1.17 15.09 -1.66
N LEU A 13 -1.53 14.78 -0.42
CA LEU A 13 -2.09 15.75 0.52
C LEU A 13 -1.56 15.52 1.92
N HIS A 14 -0.70 16.41 2.37
CA HIS A 14 -0.14 16.42 3.71
C HIS A 14 -0.92 17.43 4.58
N ASN A 15 -2.07 17.03 5.07
CA ASN A 15 -3.01 17.90 5.78
C ASN A 15 -2.84 17.85 7.30
N GLY A 16 -1.79 18.44 7.81
CA GLY A 16 -1.51 18.55 9.24
C GLY A 16 -0.62 17.44 9.80
N SER A 17 -0.55 17.35 11.10
CA SER A 17 0.32 16.40 11.80
C SER A 17 -0.23 14.97 11.75
N LYS A 18 0.67 13.99 11.77
CA LYS A 18 0.31 12.57 11.96
C LYS A 18 -0.38 12.37 13.30
N SER A 19 -1.41 11.55 13.32
CA SER A 19 -2.05 11.09 14.56
C SER A 19 -1.22 9.98 15.21
N PRO A 20 -1.29 9.78 16.53
CA PRO A 20 -0.71 8.60 17.15
C PRO A 20 -1.23 7.32 16.49
N LEU A 21 -0.33 6.41 16.20
CA LEU A 21 -0.62 5.10 15.65
C LEU A 21 -0.70 4.05 16.77
N PRO A 22 -1.33 2.88 16.51
CA PRO A 22 -1.43 1.81 17.51
C PRO A 22 -0.08 1.27 17.99
N PHE A 23 0.94 1.32 17.15
CA PHE A 23 2.29 0.83 17.44
C PHE A 23 3.31 1.96 17.34
N SER A 24 4.46 1.74 17.97
CA SER A 24 5.59 2.66 17.89
C SER A 24 6.18 2.74 16.48
N SER A 25 6.89 3.83 16.19
CA SER A 25 7.65 3.95 14.94
C SER A 25 8.70 2.85 14.79
N ALA A 26 9.31 2.41 15.91
CA ALA A 26 10.27 1.33 15.92
C ALA A 26 9.64 0.00 15.48
N GLU A 27 8.40 -0.27 15.86
CA GLU A 27 7.69 -1.48 15.45
C GLU A 27 7.35 -1.45 13.94
N TYR A 28 6.90 -0.30 13.40
CA TYR A 28 6.69 -0.18 11.95
C TYR A 28 7.99 -0.36 11.17
N GLU A 29 9.10 0.23 11.63
CA GLU A 29 10.41 0.03 10.99
C GLU A 29 10.86 -1.43 11.05
N ARG A 30 10.65 -2.13 12.15
CA ARG A 30 10.95 -3.56 12.27
C ARG A 30 10.18 -4.37 11.21
N ARG A 31 8.87 -4.10 11.05
CA ARG A 31 8.01 -4.78 10.07
C ARG A 31 8.46 -4.51 8.64
N LEU A 32 8.73 -3.25 8.32
CA LEU A 32 9.20 -2.84 7.00
C LEU A 32 10.59 -3.42 6.70
N THR A 33 11.48 -3.46 7.68
CA THR A 33 12.81 -4.07 7.53
C THR A 33 12.71 -5.56 7.23
N ALA A 34 11.84 -6.30 7.93
CA ALA A 34 11.61 -7.71 7.65
C ALA A 34 11.04 -7.96 6.26
N LEU A 35 10.10 -7.11 5.80
CA LEU A 35 9.54 -7.21 4.46
C LEU A 35 10.60 -6.86 3.39
N ARG A 36 11.41 -5.83 3.60
CA ARG A 36 12.50 -5.46 2.69
C ARG A 36 13.59 -6.54 2.61
N GLN A 37 13.84 -7.25 3.70
CA GLN A 37 14.73 -8.42 3.66
C GLN A 37 14.15 -9.52 2.75
N LEU A 38 12.86 -9.85 2.90
CA LEU A 38 12.17 -10.78 2.00
C LEU A 38 12.23 -10.30 0.54
N MET A 39 12.03 -9.00 0.30
CA MET A 39 12.15 -8.42 -1.04
C MET A 39 13.56 -8.65 -1.62
N SER A 40 14.59 -8.39 -0.83
CA SER A 40 15.98 -8.62 -1.25
C SER A 40 16.26 -10.08 -1.56
N ASP A 41 15.80 -11.00 -0.72
CA ASP A 41 16.02 -12.44 -0.87
C ASP A 41 15.34 -13.00 -2.12
N LYS A 42 14.21 -12.41 -2.54
CA LYS A 42 13.43 -12.80 -3.72
C LYS A 42 13.69 -11.95 -4.97
N GLY A 43 14.54 -10.92 -4.87
CA GLY A 43 14.79 -9.98 -5.97
C GLY A 43 13.61 -9.09 -6.32
N LEU A 44 12.70 -8.86 -5.36
CA LEU A 44 11.54 -7.99 -5.55
C LEU A 44 11.93 -6.51 -5.41
N ARG A 45 11.44 -5.67 -6.31
CA ARG A 45 11.68 -4.21 -6.26
C ARG A 45 10.62 -3.46 -5.48
N ALA A 46 9.42 -4.05 -5.36
CA ALA A 46 8.33 -3.52 -4.56
C ALA A 46 7.41 -4.64 -4.11
N VAL A 47 6.55 -4.33 -3.14
CA VAL A 47 5.43 -5.20 -2.72
C VAL A 47 4.15 -4.39 -2.74
N LEU A 48 3.13 -4.89 -3.44
CA LEU A 48 1.79 -4.35 -3.48
C LEU A 48 0.88 -5.13 -2.53
N LEU A 49 0.51 -4.50 -1.43
CA LEU A 49 -0.41 -5.03 -0.43
C LEU A 49 -1.80 -4.45 -0.66
N THR A 50 -2.81 -5.30 -0.73
CA THR A 50 -4.20 -4.92 -1.02
C THR A 50 -5.18 -5.42 0.03
N SER A 51 -4.81 -6.44 0.84
CA SER A 51 -5.64 -6.89 1.95
C SER A 51 -5.65 -5.88 3.10
N MET A 52 -6.80 -5.70 3.72
CA MET A 52 -6.96 -4.79 4.86
C MET A 52 -5.97 -5.09 5.98
N HIS A 53 -5.71 -6.37 6.24
CA HIS A 53 -4.80 -6.83 7.28
C HIS A 53 -3.36 -6.37 7.02
N ASN A 54 -2.86 -6.57 5.80
CA ASN A 54 -1.49 -6.23 5.46
C ASN A 54 -1.31 -4.72 5.25
N VAL A 55 -2.29 -4.03 4.67
CA VAL A 55 -2.27 -2.56 4.62
C VAL A 55 -2.17 -1.98 6.03
N ALA A 56 -3.02 -2.43 6.98
CA ALA A 56 -2.97 -1.96 8.36
C ALA A 56 -1.67 -2.36 9.08
N TYR A 57 -1.17 -3.57 8.84
CA TYR A 57 0.03 -4.08 9.51
C TYR A 57 1.29 -3.27 9.16
N TYR A 58 1.48 -2.95 7.88
CA TYR A 58 2.68 -2.27 7.40
C TYR A 58 2.57 -0.73 7.40
N SER A 59 1.37 -0.19 7.27
CA SER A 59 1.18 1.27 7.22
C SER A 59 0.49 1.87 8.44
N GLY A 60 -0.13 1.07 9.30
CA GLY A 60 -0.99 1.57 10.38
C GLY A 60 -2.37 2.05 9.92
N PHE A 61 -2.61 2.16 8.62
CA PHE A 61 -3.87 2.65 8.09
C PHE A 61 -4.92 1.54 8.04
N LEU A 62 -5.82 1.56 9.02
CA LEU A 62 -7.00 0.72 9.02
C LEU A 62 -8.14 1.42 8.27
N TYR A 63 -8.57 0.84 7.17
CA TYR A 63 -9.68 1.35 6.37
C TYR A 63 -10.83 0.34 6.28
N CYS A 64 -12.02 0.85 5.96
CA CYS A 64 -13.17 0.02 5.62
C CYS A 64 -13.35 -0.02 4.10
N SER A 65 -13.34 -1.22 3.53
CA SER A 65 -13.53 -1.40 2.09
C SER A 65 -15.03 -1.38 1.75
N PHE A 66 -15.56 -0.21 1.45
CA PHE A 66 -16.93 -0.03 0.92
C PHE A 66 -16.91 0.23 -0.59
N GLY A 67 -16.36 -0.71 -1.36
CA GLY A 67 -16.35 -0.63 -2.82
C GLY A 67 -15.28 0.27 -3.43
N ARG A 68 -14.35 0.83 -2.64
CA ARG A 68 -13.19 1.57 -3.11
C ARG A 68 -11.94 0.75 -2.86
N PRO A 69 -11.05 0.56 -3.85
CA PRO A 69 -9.80 -0.14 -3.65
C PRO A 69 -8.79 0.72 -2.87
N TYR A 70 -8.00 0.05 -2.05
CA TYR A 70 -6.87 0.60 -1.28
C TYR A 70 -5.64 -0.27 -1.50
N ALA A 71 -4.49 0.31 -1.27
CA ALA A 71 -3.23 -0.44 -1.24
C ALA A 71 -2.24 0.18 -0.26
N CYS A 72 -1.22 -0.61 0.08
CA CYS A 72 0.03 -0.13 0.60
C CYS A 72 1.14 -0.68 -0.30
N ILE A 73 2.00 0.18 -0.79
CA ILE A 73 3.15 -0.21 -1.61
C ILE A 73 4.40 0.02 -0.78
N VAL A 74 5.16 -1.04 -0.60
CA VAL A 74 6.47 -0.99 0.06
C VAL A 74 7.55 -1.13 -1.00
N THR A 75 8.47 -0.18 -1.02
CA THR A 75 9.67 -0.19 -1.84
C THR A 75 10.91 -0.29 -0.95
N GLU A 76 12.08 -0.32 -1.54
CA GLU A 76 13.35 -0.33 -0.81
C GLU A 76 13.44 0.83 0.21
N THR A 77 12.93 2.00 -0.15
CA THR A 77 13.06 3.22 0.66
C THR A 77 11.74 3.77 1.19
N GLY A 78 10.60 3.38 0.62
CA GLY A 78 9.29 3.96 0.89
C GLY A 78 8.26 2.97 1.42
N CYS A 79 7.21 3.54 2.02
CA CYS A 79 5.96 2.87 2.35
C CYS A 79 4.84 3.86 2.06
N THR A 80 4.07 3.62 0.99
CA THR A 80 3.06 4.56 0.49
C THR A 80 1.69 3.89 0.44
N THR A 81 0.72 4.47 1.13
CA THR A 81 -0.68 4.05 1.02
C THR A 81 -1.34 4.71 -0.19
N ILE A 82 -2.16 3.94 -0.91
CA ILE A 82 -3.01 4.44 -2.00
C ILE A 82 -4.44 4.47 -1.51
N SER A 83 -5.07 5.63 -1.50
CA SER A 83 -6.40 5.81 -0.93
C SER A 83 -7.33 6.62 -1.84
N ALA A 84 -8.64 6.45 -1.63
CA ALA A 84 -9.64 7.16 -2.41
C ALA A 84 -9.83 8.60 -1.93
N ASN A 85 -10.14 9.50 -2.86
CA ASN A 85 -10.39 10.92 -2.57
C ASN A 85 -11.56 11.15 -1.58
N ILE A 86 -12.49 10.21 -1.45
CA ILE A 86 -13.57 10.31 -0.47
C ILE A 86 -13.06 10.32 0.98
N ASP A 87 -11.89 9.73 1.23
CA ASP A 87 -11.27 9.67 2.56
C ASP A 87 -10.23 10.78 2.76
N LEU A 88 -10.25 11.79 1.91
CA LEU A 88 -9.34 12.91 1.90
C LEU A 88 -9.03 13.45 3.31
N GLY A 89 -7.76 13.49 3.63
CA GLY A 89 -7.26 14.01 4.90
C GLY A 89 -7.11 13.01 6.03
N GLN A 90 -7.71 11.82 5.94
CA GLN A 90 -7.53 10.78 6.96
C GLN A 90 -6.31 9.89 6.68
N PRO A 91 -6.08 9.39 5.46
CA PRO A 91 -5.00 8.46 5.17
C PRO A 91 -3.62 8.99 5.52
N TRP A 92 -3.29 10.22 5.15
CA TRP A 92 -2.04 10.86 5.54
C TRP A 92 -1.84 10.87 7.06
N ARG A 93 -2.86 11.36 7.78
CA ARG A 93 -2.77 11.53 9.24
C ARG A 93 -2.68 10.21 10.00
N ARG A 94 -3.18 9.11 9.42
CA ARG A 94 -3.28 7.79 10.06
C ARG A 94 -2.35 6.75 9.45
N SER A 95 -1.46 7.13 8.54
CA SER A 95 -0.46 6.24 7.96
C SER A 95 0.92 6.52 8.53
N TYR A 96 1.72 5.48 8.71
CA TYR A 96 3.11 5.59 9.12
C TYR A 96 3.95 6.26 8.00
N GLY A 97 3.84 5.78 6.78
CA GLY A 97 4.54 6.30 5.61
C GLY A 97 3.77 7.41 4.88
N ASP A 98 3.99 7.49 3.58
CA ASP A 98 3.34 8.46 2.70
C ASP A 98 1.95 8.02 2.27
N ASN A 99 1.22 8.95 1.64
CA ASN A 99 -0.10 8.68 1.09
C ASN A 99 -0.27 9.36 -0.27
N LEU A 100 -0.77 8.59 -1.23
CA LEU A 100 -1.19 9.07 -2.53
C LEU A 100 -2.70 8.88 -2.67
N ILE A 101 -3.40 9.93 -3.05
CA ILE A 101 -4.85 9.97 -3.15
C ILE A 101 -5.25 9.89 -4.62
N TYR A 102 -5.99 8.85 -5.01
CA TYR A 102 -6.57 8.79 -6.34
C TYR A 102 -7.96 9.42 -6.39
N THR A 103 -8.29 10.04 -7.51
CA THR A 103 -9.58 10.68 -7.74
C THR A 103 -10.54 9.76 -8.49
N ASP A 104 -11.85 9.99 -8.34
CA ASP A 104 -12.89 9.10 -8.85
C ASP A 104 -13.44 9.48 -10.24
N TRP A 105 -12.93 10.53 -10.85
CA TRP A 105 -13.48 11.01 -12.11
C TRP A 105 -13.13 10.16 -13.33
N LYS A 106 -12.10 9.28 -13.21
CA LYS A 106 -11.79 8.21 -14.17
C LYS A 106 -11.72 6.86 -13.47
N ARG A 107 -12.21 5.83 -14.14
CA ARG A 107 -12.31 4.48 -13.58
C ARG A 107 -10.96 3.86 -13.17
N ASP A 108 -9.88 4.22 -13.85
CA ASP A 108 -8.58 3.61 -13.70
C ASP A 108 -7.59 4.41 -12.84
N ASN A 109 -8.04 5.51 -12.23
CA ASN A 109 -7.14 6.38 -11.48
C ASN A 109 -6.46 5.68 -10.29
N TYR A 110 -7.13 4.73 -9.66
CA TYR A 110 -6.49 3.88 -8.65
C TYR A 110 -5.24 3.15 -9.20
N TRP A 111 -5.39 2.50 -10.35
CA TRP A 111 -4.28 1.75 -10.95
C TRP A 111 -3.19 2.66 -11.51
N ARG A 112 -3.54 3.87 -11.93
CA ARG A 112 -2.57 4.91 -12.32
C ARG A 112 -1.76 5.37 -11.12
N ALA A 113 -2.41 5.57 -9.97
CA ALA A 113 -1.73 5.89 -8.71
C ALA A 113 -0.83 4.73 -8.24
N VAL A 114 -1.30 3.48 -8.33
CA VAL A 114 -0.50 2.29 -8.04
C VAL A 114 0.74 2.25 -8.95
N ASN A 115 0.57 2.37 -10.26
CA ASN A 115 1.68 2.33 -11.21
C ASN A 115 2.65 3.51 -11.10
N HIS A 116 2.22 4.64 -10.54
CA HIS A 116 3.11 5.76 -10.28
C HIS A 116 4.14 5.44 -9.17
N VAL A 117 3.75 4.62 -8.21
CA VAL A 117 4.63 4.22 -7.09
C VAL A 117 5.42 2.94 -7.40
N LEU A 118 4.85 2.03 -8.20
CA LEU A 118 5.53 0.80 -8.63
C LEU A 118 6.64 1.10 -9.64
N PRO A 119 7.71 0.29 -9.68
CA PRO A 119 8.74 0.40 -10.72
C PRO A 119 8.15 0.14 -12.11
N GLU A 120 8.70 0.77 -13.14
CA GLU A 120 8.24 0.61 -14.52
C GLU A 120 8.48 -0.79 -15.08
N THR A 121 9.61 -1.37 -14.72
CA THR A 121 9.99 -2.73 -15.11
C THR A 121 10.55 -3.40 -13.89
N ASP A 122 10.07 -4.55 -13.50
CA ASP A 122 10.72 -5.41 -12.50
C ASP A 122 9.73 -6.40 -11.88
N LEU A 123 10.24 -7.21 -10.99
CA LEU A 123 9.46 -8.18 -10.23
C LEU A 123 8.85 -7.51 -8.98
N VAL A 124 7.53 -7.63 -8.84
CA VAL A 124 6.77 -7.08 -7.71
C VAL A 124 6.08 -8.22 -6.97
N GLY A 125 6.21 -8.23 -5.64
CA GLY A 125 5.44 -9.12 -4.79
C GLY A 125 3.97 -8.68 -4.69
N ILE A 126 3.05 -9.63 -4.79
CA ILE A 126 1.61 -9.38 -4.66
C ILE A 126 0.96 -10.37 -3.69
N GLU A 127 -0.20 -10.03 -3.17
CA GLU A 127 -1.06 -10.95 -2.42
C GLU A 127 -1.97 -11.71 -3.41
N GLY A 128 -1.51 -12.87 -3.88
CA GLY A 128 -2.24 -13.69 -4.85
C GLY A 128 -3.54 -14.25 -4.30
N ASP A 129 -3.65 -14.44 -3.00
CA ASP A 129 -4.85 -14.87 -2.29
C ASP A 129 -5.90 -13.75 -2.13
N HIS A 130 -5.52 -12.50 -2.31
CA HIS A 130 -6.41 -11.35 -2.20
C HIS A 130 -6.62 -10.60 -3.52
N LEU A 131 -5.60 -10.51 -4.35
CA LEU A 131 -5.67 -9.78 -5.62
C LEU A 131 -6.49 -10.58 -6.65
N THR A 132 -7.67 -10.09 -7.00
CA THR A 132 -8.54 -10.76 -7.97
C THR A 132 -7.88 -10.86 -9.36
N LEU A 133 -8.30 -11.87 -10.15
CA LEU A 133 -7.82 -12.03 -11.52
C LEU A 133 -8.07 -10.76 -12.36
N ALA A 134 -9.24 -10.12 -12.21
CA ALA A 134 -9.56 -8.89 -12.92
C ALA A 134 -8.62 -7.74 -12.53
N ALA A 135 -8.30 -7.61 -11.25
CA ALA A 135 -7.34 -6.64 -10.75
C ALA A 135 -5.93 -6.88 -11.31
N ARG A 136 -5.49 -8.16 -11.34
CA ARG A 136 -4.20 -8.55 -11.92
C ARG A 136 -4.12 -8.24 -13.42
N GLN A 137 -5.19 -8.56 -14.17
CA GLN A 137 -5.28 -8.23 -15.60
C GLN A 137 -5.24 -6.71 -15.83
N LYS A 138 -5.93 -5.93 -14.98
CA LYS A 138 -5.93 -4.49 -15.07
C LYS A 138 -4.54 -3.89 -14.80
N MET A 139 -3.86 -4.35 -13.77
CA MET A 139 -2.48 -3.97 -13.47
C MET A 139 -1.56 -4.24 -14.67
N ALA A 140 -1.63 -5.44 -15.24
CA ALA A 140 -0.84 -5.82 -16.41
C ALA A 140 -1.18 -4.99 -17.67
N SER A 141 -2.44 -4.57 -17.86
CA SER A 141 -2.85 -3.75 -19.00
C SER A 141 -2.29 -2.32 -18.97
N LEU A 142 -1.95 -1.81 -17.79
CA LEU A 142 -1.41 -0.48 -17.58
C LEU A 142 0.12 -0.47 -17.46
N ASN A 143 0.70 -1.60 -17.10
CA ASN A 143 2.14 -1.80 -17.07
C ASN A 143 2.47 -3.23 -17.51
N SER A 144 2.64 -3.41 -18.83
CA SER A 144 2.85 -4.73 -19.45
C SER A 144 4.21 -5.37 -19.13
N ASN A 145 5.18 -4.56 -18.67
CA ASN A 145 6.53 -5.02 -18.36
C ASN A 145 6.67 -5.48 -16.90
N LEU A 146 5.65 -5.22 -16.08
CA LEU A 146 5.66 -5.58 -14.67
C LEU A 146 5.41 -7.07 -14.48
N GLN A 147 6.36 -7.76 -13.88
CA GLN A 147 6.20 -9.14 -13.44
C GLN A 147 5.69 -9.17 -12.00
N ALA A 148 4.89 -10.18 -11.67
CA ALA A 148 4.36 -10.29 -10.31
C ALA A 148 4.52 -11.70 -9.78
N GLU A 149 5.02 -11.80 -8.55
CA GLU A 149 5.17 -13.04 -7.78
C GLU A 149 4.18 -13.03 -6.60
N ASP A 150 3.51 -14.15 -6.39
CA ASP A 150 2.66 -14.33 -5.22
C ASP A 150 3.53 -14.58 -3.98
N ILE A 151 3.40 -13.70 -2.99
CA ILE A 151 4.11 -13.76 -1.70
C ILE A 151 3.17 -13.86 -0.50
N SER A 152 1.92 -14.28 -0.71
CA SER A 152 0.89 -14.39 0.35
C SER A 152 1.38 -15.21 1.54
N ASN A 153 1.98 -16.39 1.29
CA ASN A 153 2.50 -17.27 2.33
C ASN A 153 3.73 -16.68 3.04
N ASP A 154 4.59 -16.00 2.32
CA ASP A 154 5.77 -15.35 2.90
C ASP A 154 5.36 -14.23 3.87
N ILE A 155 4.42 -13.37 3.46
CA ILE A 155 3.87 -12.31 4.30
C ILE A 155 3.16 -12.89 5.53
N MET A 156 2.40 -13.97 5.36
CA MET A 156 1.77 -14.66 6.47
C MET A 156 2.82 -15.12 7.48
N THR A 157 3.92 -15.72 7.01
CA THR A 157 5.02 -16.19 7.85
C THR A 157 5.66 -15.05 8.65
N LEU A 158 5.92 -13.89 8.02
CA LEU A 158 6.44 -12.70 8.70
C LEU A 158 5.53 -12.22 9.84
N ARG A 159 4.21 -12.35 9.68
CA ARG A 159 3.22 -11.95 10.70
C ARG A 159 2.96 -12.99 11.78
N MET A 160 3.36 -14.25 11.57
CA MET A 160 3.16 -15.32 12.56
C MET A 160 4.01 -15.10 13.81
N ILE A 161 5.21 -14.59 13.66
CA ILE A 161 6.13 -14.31 14.78
C ILE A 161 5.80 -12.93 15.35
N LYS A 162 5.24 -12.90 16.56
CA LYS A 162 4.80 -11.67 17.19
C LYS A 162 5.94 -10.96 17.91
N SER A 163 5.99 -9.64 17.81
CA SER A 163 6.88 -8.81 18.62
C SER A 163 6.37 -8.70 20.06
N ALA A 164 7.23 -8.23 20.97
CA ALA A 164 6.83 -7.96 22.34
C ALA A 164 5.73 -6.90 22.43
N GLU A 165 5.77 -5.89 21.55
CA GLU A 165 4.76 -4.84 21.48
C GLU A 165 3.41 -5.38 20.97
N GLU A 166 3.40 -6.26 19.96
CA GLU A 166 2.20 -6.94 19.50
C GLU A 166 1.58 -7.84 20.59
N LEU A 167 2.42 -8.57 21.34
CA LEU A 167 1.96 -9.41 22.44
C LEU A 167 1.36 -8.59 23.57
N SER A 168 1.90 -7.41 23.87
CA SER A 168 1.36 -6.54 24.92
C SER A 168 -0.07 -6.09 24.63
N LEU A 169 -0.42 -5.87 23.35
CA LEU A 169 -1.78 -5.53 22.95
C LEU A 169 -2.76 -6.72 22.98
N ILE A 170 -2.27 -7.94 22.79
CA ILE A 170 -3.10 -9.14 22.86
C ILE A 170 -3.45 -9.49 24.32
N HIS A 171 -2.59 -9.12 25.26
CA HIS A 171 -2.75 -9.44 26.69
C HIS A 171 -3.51 -8.37 27.50
N ILE A 172 -3.97 -7.30 26.85
CA ILE A 172 -4.87 -6.33 27.47
C ILE A 172 -6.30 -6.85 27.47
#